data_17f89f660282cbeefdef2b396f7804dd
#
_entry.id   17f89f660282cbeefdef2b396f7804dd
#
_cell.length_a   1.000
_cell.length_b   1.000
_cell.length_c   1.000
_cell.angle_alpha   90.00
_cell.angle_beta   90.00
_cell.angle_gamma   90.00
#
_symmetry.space_group_name_H-M   'P 1'
#
loop_
_entity.id
_entity.type
_entity.pdbx_description
1 polymer ?
#
loop_
_entity_poly.entity_id
_entity_poly.type
_entity_poly.pdbx_seq_one_letter_code
_entity_poly.pdbx_strand_id
1 'polypeptide(L)'
;MNDTREKVRAFIIEHFLFGQGNDLKDDASFLEQGIIDSTGVLELVTFLEQMFSIKIDADETLPENLDSIDVICAFVETKRQAAAKA
;
A
#
# COMPACT_ATOMS: atom_id res chain seq x y z
N MET A 1 9.73 10.89 -0.61
CA MET A 1 9.33 10.59 -1.97
C MET A 1 9.60 9.16 -2.31
N ASN A 2 10.84 8.82 -2.60
CA ASN A 2 11.16 7.44 -2.91
C ASN A 2 11.03 6.52 -1.70
N ASP A 3 11.15 7.08 -0.48
CA ASP A 3 11.06 6.27 0.73
C ASP A 3 9.70 5.59 0.87
N THR A 4 8.62 6.30 0.57
CA THR A 4 7.29 5.72 0.64
C THR A 4 7.16 4.55 -0.32
N ARG A 5 7.59 4.76 -1.55
CA ARG A 5 7.52 3.73 -2.59
C ARG A 5 8.37 2.52 -2.22
N GLU A 6 9.58 2.75 -1.75
CA GLU A 6 10.47 1.67 -1.37
C GLU A 6 9.93 0.87 -0.19
N LYS A 7 9.39 1.54 0.81
CA LYS A 7 8.83 0.86 1.97
C LYS A 7 7.59 0.04 1.62
N VAL A 8 6.72 0.59 0.79
CA VAL A 8 5.53 -0.14 0.35
C VAL A 8 5.94 -1.35 -0.47
N ARG A 9 6.84 -1.16 -1.42
CA ARG A 9 7.31 -2.26 -2.27
C ARG A 9 7.94 -3.36 -1.43
N ALA A 10 8.80 -3.00 -0.50
CA ALA A 10 9.47 -3.98 0.35
C ALA A 10 8.45 -4.79 1.16
N PHE A 11 7.44 -4.12 1.71
CA PHE A 11 6.40 -4.82 2.47
C PHE A 11 5.65 -5.82 1.60
N ILE A 12 5.23 -5.39 0.40
CA ILE A 12 4.50 -6.25 -0.51
C ILE A 12 5.34 -7.47 -0.90
N ILE A 13 6.59 -7.24 -1.24
CA ILE A 13 7.48 -8.32 -1.66
C ILE A 13 7.71 -9.31 -0.52
N GLU A 14 7.96 -8.82 0.69
CA GLU A 14 8.24 -9.70 1.82
C GLU A 14 7.03 -10.47 2.30
N HIS A 15 5.87 -9.83 2.35
CA HIS A 15 4.69 -10.41 2.97
C HIS A 15 3.77 -11.13 1.98
N PHE A 16 3.80 -10.77 0.73
CA PHE A 16 2.87 -11.35 -0.25
C PHE A 16 3.57 -12.11 -1.37
N LEU A 17 4.81 -11.77 -1.66
CA LEU A 17 5.58 -12.43 -2.73
C LEU A 17 6.75 -13.25 -2.21
N PHE A 18 6.91 -13.30 -0.90
CA PHE A 18 7.95 -14.12 -0.24
C PHE A 18 9.35 -13.86 -0.80
N GLY A 19 9.65 -12.59 -1.06
CA GLY A 19 10.95 -12.20 -1.57
C GLY A 19 11.10 -12.29 -3.08
N GLN A 20 10.07 -12.73 -3.79
CA GLN A 20 10.12 -12.90 -5.25
C GLN A 20 9.36 -11.78 -5.94
N GLY A 21 9.92 -10.59 -5.93
CA GLY A 21 9.27 -9.42 -6.48
C GLY A 21 9.96 -8.79 -7.65
N ASN A 22 10.84 -9.52 -8.34
CA ASN A 22 11.63 -8.95 -9.44
C ASN A 22 10.79 -8.42 -10.58
N ASP A 23 9.63 -9.02 -10.81
CA ASP A 23 8.74 -8.63 -11.90
C ASP A 23 7.61 -7.73 -11.45
N LEU A 24 7.57 -7.34 -10.18
CA LEU A 24 6.50 -6.49 -9.66
C LEU A 24 6.68 -5.06 -10.17
N LYS A 25 5.70 -4.60 -10.94
CA LYS A 25 5.68 -3.24 -11.44
C LYS A 25 4.88 -2.34 -10.50
N ASP A 26 5.24 -1.06 -10.48
CA ASP A 26 4.58 -0.11 -9.60
C ASP A 26 3.10 0.09 -9.94
N ASP A 27 2.73 -0.09 -11.20
CA ASP A 27 1.35 0.07 -11.64
C ASP A 27 0.59 -1.26 -11.74
N ALA A 28 1.20 -2.37 -11.32
CA ALA A 28 0.56 -3.67 -11.39
C ALA A 28 -0.61 -3.74 -10.41
N SER A 29 -1.75 -4.27 -10.87
CA SER A 29 -2.92 -4.45 -10.02
C SER A 29 -2.74 -5.69 -9.15
N PHE A 30 -2.75 -5.50 -7.83
CA PHE A 30 -2.60 -6.62 -6.90
C PHE A 30 -3.77 -7.60 -7.02
N LEU A 31 -4.97 -7.08 -7.25
CA LEU A 31 -6.14 -7.94 -7.39
C LEU A 31 -6.09 -8.76 -8.68
N GLU A 32 -5.71 -8.14 -9.78
CA GLU A 32 -5.62 -8.85 -11.06
C GLU A 32 -4.56 -9.94 -11.02
N GLN A 33 -3.47 -9.70 -10.31
CA GLN A 33 -2.39 -10.67 -10.22
C GLN A 33 -2.54 -11.66 -9.08
N GLY A 34 -3.59 -11.51 -8.28
CA GLY A 34 -3.83 -12.39 -7.16
C GLY A 34 -2.80 -12.27 -6.05
N ILE A 35 -2.13 -11.13 -5.95
CA ILE A 35 -1.10 -10.91 -4.94
C ILE A 35 -1.72 -10.66 -3.58
N ILE A 36 -2.81 -9.89 -3.52
CA ILE A 36 -3.47 -9.53 -2.27
C ILE A 36 -4.93 -9.92 -2.32
N ASP A 37 -5.41 -10.58 -1.26
CA ASP A 37 -6.82 -10.91 -1.08
C ASP A 37 -7.42 -10.02 0.01
N SER A 38 -8.67 -10.32 0.41
CA SER A 38 -9.39 -9.52 1.43
C SER A 38 -8.62 -9.47 2.75
N THR A 39 -8.04 -10.60 3.14
CA THR A 39 -7.26 -10.66 4.38
C THR A 39 -5.98 -9.85 4.25
N GLY A 40 -5.32 -9.96 3.10
CA GLY A 40 -4.10 -9.22 2.85
C GLY A 40 -4.30 -7.72 2.87
N VAL A 41 -5.47 -7.25 2.43
CA VAL A 41 -5.77 -5.82 2.47
C VAL A 41 -5.74 -5.30 3.91
N LEU A 42 -6.25 -6.08 4.86
CA LEU A 42 -6.24 -5.67 6.27
C LEU A 42 -4.80 -5.57 6.79
N GLU A 43 -3.94 -6.49 6.41
CA GLU A 43 -2.54 -6.43 6.79
C GLU A 43 -1.84 -5.23 6.18
N LEU A 44 -2.14 -4.94 4.92
CA LEU A 44 -1.58 -3.79 4.23
C LEU A 44 -2.00 -2.49 4.91
N VAL A 45 -3.28 -2.36 5.25
CA VAL A 45 -3.78 -1.18 5.95
C VAL A 45 -3.06 -0.99 7.27
N THR A 46 -2.93 -2.05 8.06
CA THR A 46 -2.23 -1.98 9.35
C THR A 46 -0.79 -1.52 9.16
N PHE A 47 -0.10 -2.08 8.16
CA PHE A 47 1.27 -1.67 7.87
C PHE A 47 1.36 -0.18 7.54
N LEU A 48 0.47 0.29 6.67
CA LEU A 48 0.49 1.69 6.25
C LEU A 48 0.23 2.63 7.42
N GLU A 49 -0.73 2.28 8.27
CA GLU A 49 -1.04 3.10 9.43
C GLU A 49 0.14 3.21 10.39
N GLN A 50 0.80 2.09 10.64
CA GLN A 50 1.93 2.07 11.57
C GLN A 50 3.19 2.69 10.98
N MET A 51 3.46 2.39 9.72
CA MET A 51 4.70 2.85 9.09
C MET A 51 4.68 4.36 8.85
N PHE A 52 3.54 4.91 8.46
CA PHE A 52 3.46 6.31 8.08
C PHE A 52 2.68 7.17 9.07
N SER A 53 2.24 6.60 10.18
CA SER A 53 1.49 7.30 11.23
C SER A 53 0.25 7.99 10.66
N ILE A 54 -0.50 7.27 9.85
CA ILE A 54 -1.74 7.76 9.25
C ILE A 54 -2.89 6.89 9.74
N LYS A 55 -4.12 7.38 9.53
CA LYS A 55 -5.31 6.63 9.87
C LYS A 55 -6.12 6.36 8.61
N ILE A 56 -6.46 5.10 8.38
CA ILE A 56 -7.21 4.68 7.20
C ILE A 56 -8.55 4.14 7.66
N ASP A 57 -9.63 4.78 7.20
CA ASP A 57 -10.98 4.35 7.55
C ASP A 57 -11.41 3.16 6.68
N ALA A 58 -12.42 2.44 7.17
CA ALA A 58 -12.93 1.27 6.45
C ALA A 58 -13.42 1.63 5.04
N ASP A 59 -14.04 2.79 4.88
CA ASP A 59 -14.55 3.22 3.59
C ASP A 59 -13.45 3.69 2.63
N GLU A 60 -12.24 3.84 3.14
CA GLU A 60 -11.07 4.17 2.31
C GLU A 60 -10.29 2.92 1.88
N THR A 61 -10.67 1.77 2.41
CA THR A 61 -10.01 0.49 2.12
C THR A 61 -10.58 -0.09 0.83
N LEU A 62 -10.39 0.63 -0.26
CA LEU A 62 -10.94 0.28 -1.56
C LEU A 62 -9.81 -0.04 -2.55
N PRO A 63 -10.09 -0.89 -3.55
CA PRO A 63 -9.07 -1.19 -4.56
C PRO A 63 -8.51 0.06 -5.23
N GLU A 64 -9.35 1.06 -5.47
CA GLU A 64 -8.89 2.30 -6.10
C GLU A 64 -7.82 3.02 -5.29
N ASN A 65 -7.71 2.73 -4.00
CA ASN A 65 -6.72 3.34 -3.12
C ASN A 65 -5.53 2.44 -2.83
N LEU A 66 -5.68 1.12 -3.00
CA LEU A 66 -4.70 0.16 -2.50
C LEU A 66 -4.28 -0.90 -3.52
N ASP A 67 -4.69 -0.78 -4.77
CA ASP A 67 -4.52 -1.87 -5.74
C ASP A 67 -3.15 -1.93 -6.40
N SER A 68 -2.32 -0.92 -6.24
CA SER A 68 -0.97 -0.94 -6.82
C SER A 68 -0.04 -0.09 -5.96
N ILE A 69 1.25 -0.23 -6.19
CA ILE A 69 2.23 0.58 -5.46
C ILE A 69 2.02 2.06 -5.76
N ASP A 70 1.79 2.40 -7.02
CA ASP A 70 1.54 3.80 -7.40
C ASP A 70 0.32 4.37 -6.68
N VAL A 71 -0.78 3.63 -6.66
CA VAL A 71 -2.01 4.08 -6.02
C VAL A 71 -1.82 4.22 -4.51
N ILE A 72 -1.15 3.26 -3.89
CA ILE A 72 -0.87 3.31 -2.46
C ILE A 72 -0.02 4.52 -2.12
N CYS A 73 1.01 4.79 -2.90
CA CYS A 73 1.88 5.94 -2.65
C CYS A 73 1.11 7.24 -2.72
N ALA A 74 0.25 7.40 -3.72
CA ALA A 74 -0.56 8.61 -3.85
C ALA A 74 -1.51 8.75 -2.66
N PHE A 75 -2.13 7.65 -2.25
CA PHE A 75 -3.05 7.65 -1.12
C PHE A 75 -2.33 8.02 0.18
N VAL A 76 -1.17 7.42 0.44
CA VAL A 76 -0.37 7.71 1.63
C VAL A 76 0.03 9.18 1.67
N GLU A 77 0.48 9.72 0.54
CA GLU A 77 0.88 11.13 0.51
C GLU A 77 -0.30 12.05 0.80
N THR A 78 -1.48 11.74 0.27
CA THR A 78 -2.69 12.51 0.55
C THR A 78 -3.01 12.48 2.05
N LYS A 79 -2.93 11.31 2.66
CA LYS A 79 -3.22 11.18 4.10
C LYS A 79 -2.19 11.91 4.96
N ARG A 80 -0.93 11.84 4.57
CA ARG A 80 0.13 12.52 5.32
C ARG A 80 -0.02 14.02 5.23
N GLN A 81 -0.39 14.55 4.07
CA GLN A 81 -0.62 15.98 3.91
C GLN A 81 -1.80 16.44 4.74
N ALA A 82 -2.88 15.65 4.78
CA ALA A 82 -4.04 15.99 5.60
C ALA A 82 -3.68 16.00 7.09
N ALA A 83 -2.89 15.03 7.53
CA ALA A 83 -2.44 14.98 8.93
C ALA A 83 -1.55 16.17 9.28
N ALA A 84 -0.70 16.58 8.35
CA ALA A 84 0.21 17.70 8.58
C ALA A 84 -0.53 19.03 8.70
N LYS A 85 -1.69 19.13 8.06
CA LYS A 85 -2.49 20.35 8.10
C LYS A 85 -3.42 20.42 9.31
N ALA A 86 -3.64 19.31 9.96
CA ALA A 86 -4.47 19.25 11.13
C ALA A 86 -3.73 19.80 12.34
#